data_d7297d49475c7a8985f5d7de624d9d97
#
_entry.id   d7297d49475c7a8985f5d7de624d9d97
#
_cell.length_a   1.000
_cell.length_b   1.000
_cell.length_c   1.000
_cell.angle_alpha   90.00
_cell.angle_beta   90.00
_cell.angle_gamma   90.00
#
_symmetry.space_group_name_H-M   'P 1'
#
loop_
_entity.id
_entity.type
_entity.pdbx_description
1 polymer ?
#
loop_
_entity_poly.entity_id
_entity_poly.type
_entity_poly.pdbx_seq_one_letter_code
_entity_poly.pdbx_strand_id
1 'polypeptide(L)'
;MEAVGSLLGKGQVWFCGLCQYVNLVGTAIGYTITASISAAALYKANCFHSKGHSADCGVYTTMYMVVFGISQIVFSQLPNLHEMAWLSILAAVMSFSYATIGVGLSLAQTITGPTGKTTIGGTQIGVDVTSAQKIWLTLQALGNIAFAYSYSMVYCQPIYAAVESWAAGRWPDSEFVVRQYHPFSGKFSLNMFRLVWRTAFVIVSTVLAISLPFFNDILGLLGALGFWPLTVYFPVEMYISQSKMKKYSGKWVALQTLSFACFAVTVAVTVASIQGITQSLKNYVPFKTKL
;
A
#
# COMPACT_ATOMS: atom_id res chain seq x y z
N MET A 1 -1.68 17.09 -8.74
CA MET A 1 -0.44 17.87 -9.00
C MET A 1 -0.71 19.26 -9.58
N GLU A 2 -1.63 19.43 -10.51
CA GLU A 2 -1.97 20.73 -11.09
C GLU A 2 -2.41 21.76 -10.04
N ALA A 3 -3.30 21.38 -9.12
CA ALA A 3 -3.72 22.27 -8.02
C ALA A 3 -2.57 22.70 -7.10
N VAL A 4 -1.61 21.81 -6.84
CA VAL A 4 -0.40 22.15 -6.07
C VAL A 4 0.48 23.14 -6.86
N GLY A 5 0.62 22.90 -8.16
CA GLY A 5 1.40 23.79 -9.04
C GLY A 5 0.84 25.19 -9.15
N SER A 6 -0.48 25.34 -9.24
CA SER A 6 -1.15 26.64 -9.33
C SER A 6 -1.15 27.43 -8.00
N LEU A 7 -1.18 26.75 -6.85
CA LEU A 7 -1.31 27.38 -5.53
C LEU A 7 0.02 27.54 -4.79
N LEU A 8 0.94 26.57 -4.92
CA LEU A 8 2.15 26.48 -4.11
C LEU A 8 3.47 26.54 -4.92
N GLY A 9 3.38 26.51 -6.26
CA GLY A 9 4.53 26.64 -7.15
C GLY A 9 5.25 25.34 -7.52
N LYS A 10 6.17 25.42 -8.49
CA LYS A 10 6.81 24.27 -9.15
C LYS A 10 7.63 23.35 -8.22
N GLY A 11 8.30 23.89 -7.22
CA GLY A 11 9.09 23.09 -6.26
C GLY A 11 8.22 22.16 -5.42
N GLN A 12 7.05 22.62 -5.00
CA GLN A 12 6.09 21.82 -4.24
C GLN A 12 5.44 20.71 -5.08
N VAL A 13 5.29 20.91 -6.40
CA VAL A 13 4.81 19.87 -7.31
C VAL A 13 5.74 18.67 -7.33
N TRP A 14 7.06 18.92 -7.39
CA TRP A 14 8.05 17.85 -7.37
C TRP A 14 7.98 17.04 -6.07
N PHE A 15 7.93 17.71 -4.92
CA PHE A 15 7.82 17.07 -3.62
C PHE A 15 6.52 16.28 -3.47
N CYS A 16 5.38 16.85 -3.87
CA CYS A 16 4.09 16.18 -3.90
C CYS A 16 4.14 14.94 -4.78
N GLY A 17 4.70 15.05 -5.98
CA GLY A 17 4.89 13.94 -6.92
C GLY A 17 5.73 12.82 -6.33
N LEU A 18 6.87 13.16 -5.73
CA LEU A 18 7.74 12.19 -5.08
C LEU A 18 6.98 11.39 -4.00
N CYS A 19 6.29 12.10 -3.09
CA CYS A 19 5.50 11.45 -2.04
C CYS A 19 4.41 10.55 -2.60
N GLN A 20 3.70 11.00 -3.65
CA GLN A 20 2.67 10.19 -4.30
C GLN A 20 3.26 8.93 -4.94
N TYR A 21 4.35 9.03 -5.71
CA TYR A 21 4.95 7.88 -6.39
C TYR A 21 5.56 6.88 -5.41
N VAL A 22 6.23 7.34 -4.37
CA VAL A 22 6.74 6.46 -3.29
C VAL A 22 5.59 5.68 -2.65
N ASN A 23 4.48 6.38 -2.33
CA ASN A 23 3.32 5.72 -1.76
C ASN A 23 2.68 4.70 -2.73
N LEU A 24 2.58 5.02 -4.02
CA LEU A 24 2.04 4.13 -5.06
C LEU A 24 2.87 2.85 -5.23
N VAL A 25 4.20 3.00 -5.35
CA VAL A 25 5.10 1.84 -5.47
C VAL A 25 5.04 0.97 -4.23
N GLY A 26 5.10 1.59 -3.06
CA GLY A 26 5.00 0.85 -1.80
C GLY A 26 3.67 0.11 -1.65
N THR A 27 2.58 0.72 -2.07
CA THR A 27 1.24 0.08 -2.08
C THR A 27 1.20 -1.13 -3.02
N ALA A 28 1.81 -1.06 -4.19
CA ALA A 28 1.90 -2.19 -5.11
C ALA A 28 2.65 -3.39 -4.47
N ILE A 29 3.75 -3.11 -3.77
CA ILE A 29 4.50 -4.12 -2.99
C ILE A 29 3.61 -4.69 -1.88
N GLY A 30 2.94 -3.85 -1.11
CA GLY A 30 2.03 -4.24 -0.04
C GLY A 30 0.91 -5.17 -0.52
N TYR A 31 0.31 -4.90 -1.67
CA TYR A 31 -0.70 -5.80 -2.27
C TYR A 31 -0.14 -7.16 -2.65
N THR A 32 1.04 -7.19 -3.24
CA THR A 32 1.68 -8.46 -3.61
C THR A 32 1.88 -9.33 -2.37
N ILE A 33 2.33 -8.74 -1.26
CA ILE A 33 2.51 -9.44 0.02
C ILE A 33 1.17 -9.91 0.58
N THR A 34 0.16 -9.03 0.65
CA THR A 34 -1.15 -9.34 1.24
C THR A 34 -1.87 -10.45 0.47
N ALA A 35 -1.92 -10.35 -0.85
CA ALA A 35 -2.56 -11.35 -1.71
C ALA A 35 -1.91 -12.72 -1.53
N SER A 36 -0.58 -12.75 -1.44
CA SER A 36 0.19 -13.99 -1.28
C SER A 36 0.00 -14.63 0.09
N ILE A 37 -0.01 -13.83 1.16
CA ILE A 37 -0.30 -14.30 2.52
C ILE A 37 -1.73 -14.85 2.59
N SER A 38 -2.70 -14.14 2.01
CA SER A 38 -4.10 -14.56 1.99
C SER A 38 -4.28 -15.89 1.23
N ALA A 39 -3.62 -16.05 0.08
CA ALA A 39 -3.66 -17.29 -0.69
C ALA A 39 -3.02 -18.48 0.07
N ALA A 40 -1.88 -18.23 0.71
CA ALA A 40 -1.21 -19.24 1.54
C ALA A 40 -2.05 -19.63 2.77
N ALA A 41 -2.70 -18.66 3.43
CA ALA A 41 -3.59 -18.92 4.55
C ALA A 41 -4.81 -19.73 4.14
N LEU A 42 -5.40 -19.46 2.96
CA LEU A 42 -6.51 -20.24 2.41
C LEU A 42 -6.11 -21.69 2.15
N TYR A 43 -4.94 -21.92 1.54
CA TYR A 43 -4.42 -23.25 1.32
C TYR A 43 -4.20 -24.01 2.64
N LYS A 44 -3.60 -23.35 3.63
CA LYS A 44 -3.34 -23.91 4.96
C LYS A 44 -4.64 -24.28 5.67
N ALA A 45 -5.66 -23.43 5.63
CA ALA A 45 -6.97 -23.69 6.20
C ALA A 45 -7.64 -24.91 5.54
N ASN A 46 -7.60 -24.98 4.19
CA ASN A 46 -8.14 -26.12 3.44
C ASN A 46 -7.38 -27.43 3.73
N CYS A 47 -6.04 -27.36 3.86
CA CYS A 47 -5.23 -28.51 4.23
C CYS A 47 -5.60 -29.05 5.62
N PHE A 48 -5.73 -28.17 6.63
CA PHE A 48 -6.16 -28.58 7.97
C PHE A 48 -7.57 -29.15 7.99
N HIS A 49 -8.47 -28.61 7.17
CA HIS A 49 -9.83 -29.15 7.08
C HIS A 49 -9.86 -30.55 6.46
N SER A 50 -9.02 -30.82 5.45
CA SER A 50 -9.00 -32.09 4.73
C SER A 50 -8.14 -33.18 5.40
N LYS A 51 -7.02 -32.80 6.04
CA LYS A 51 -6.01 -33.73 6.59
C LYS A 51 -5.94 -33.74 8.12
N GLY A 52 -6.72 -32.87 8.79
CA GLY A 52 -6.69 -32.72 10.24
C GLY A 52 -5.61 -31.77 10.73
N HIS A 53 -5.76 -31.28 11.96
CA HIS A 53 -4.88 -30.28 12.58
C HIS A 53 -3.46 -30.78 12.93
N SER A 54 -3.22 -32.09 12.91
CA SER A 54 -1.91 -32.68 13.15
C SER A 54 -1.03 -32.79 11.90
N ALA A 55 -1.57 -32.47 10.71
CA ALA A 55 -0.83 -32.54 9.45
C ALA A 55 0.14 -31.35 9.30
N ASP A 56 1.33 -31.58 8.74
CA ASP A 56 2.25 -30.49 8.35
C ASP A 56 1.73 -29.80 7.09
N CYS A 57 0.92 -28.76 7.29
CA CYS A 57 0.34 -27.92 6.25
C CYS A 57 1.15 -26.63 6.01
N GLY A 58 2.44 -26.65 6.32
CA GLY A 58 3.33 -25.51 6.10
C GLY A 58 3.54 -25.19 4.62
N VAL A 59 3.37 -23.93 4.23
CA VAL A 59 3.47 -23.47 2.84
C VAL A 59 4.41 -22.28 2.73
N TYR A 60 5.21 -22.26 1.67
CA TYR A 60 6.06 -21.11 1.36
C TYR A 60 5.27 -20.03 0.63
N THR A 61 5.22 -18.82 1.19
CA THR A 61 4.55 -17.66 0.60
C THR A 61 5.17 -17.21 -0.72
N THR A 62 6.46 -17.47 -0.92
CA THR A 62 7.20 -17.10 -2.13
C THR A 62 6.54 -17.62 -3.41
N MET A 63 6.05 -18.87 -3.41
CA MET A 63 5.36 -19.45 -4.57
C MET A 63 4.11 -18.64 -4.95
N TYR A 64 3.32 -18.24 -3.95
CA TYR A 64 2.11 -17.43 -4.17
C TYR A 64 2.45 -16.01 -4.63
N MET A 65 3.56 -15.42 -4.18
CA MET A 65 4.04 -14.12 -4.67
C MET A 65 4.40 -14.18 -6.15
N VAL A 66 5.07 -15.25 -6.59
CA VAL A 66 5.42 -15.44 -8.01
C VAL A 66 4.15 -15.63 -8.85
N VAL A 67 3.21 -16.47 -8.42
CA VAL A 67 1.93 -16.69 -9.13
C VAL A 67 1.14 -15.39 -9.24
N PHE A 68 1.05 -14.63 -8.14
CA PHE A 68 0.39 -13.33 -8.14
C PHE A 68 1.11 -12.34 -9.08
N GLY A 69 2.45 -12.29 -9.06
CA GLY A 69 3.24 -11.45 -9.97
C GLY A 69 2.97 -11.78 -11.44
N ILE A 70 2.94 -13.07 -11.82
CA ILE A 70 2.61 -13.48 -13.18
C ILE A 70 1.20 -13.01 -13.58
N SER A 71 0.21 -13.18 -12.71
CA SER A 71 -1.15 -12.68 -12.98
C SER A 71 -1.16 -11.15 -13.15
N GLN A 72 -0.41 -10.41 -12.35
CA GLN A 72 -0.28 -8.95 -12.47
C GLN A 72 0.37 -8.51 -13.78
N ILE A 73 1.33 -9.28 -14.32
CA ILE A 73 1.90 -9.00 -15.64
C ILE A 73 0.80 -9.03 -16.71
N VAL A 74 -0.05 -10.05 -16.70
CA VAL A 74 -1.16 -10.18 -17.65
C VAL A 74 -2.15 -9.01 -17.50
N PHE A 75 -2.61 -8.74 -16.28
CA PHE A 75 -3.56 -7.66 -16.03
C PHE A 75 -2.99 -6.26 -16.28
N SER A 76 -1.68 -6.06 -16.08
CA SER A 76 -1.04 -4.77 -16.34
C SER A 76 -1.04 -4.36 -17.81
N GLN A 77 -1.20 -5.32 -18.73
CA GLN A 77 -1.22 -5.05 -20.18
C GLN A 77 -2.57 -4.53 -20.66
N LEU A 78 -3.62 -4.58 -19.85
CA LEU A 78 -4.94 -4.05 -20.22
C LEU A 78 -4.85 -2.53 -20.45
N PRO A 79 -5.24 -2.02 -21.66
CA PRO A 79 -4.94 -0.66 -22.05
C PRO A 79 -5.78 0.40 -21.32
N ASN A 80 -7.03 0.12 -20.97
CA ASN A 80 -7.96 1.08 -20.36
C ASN A 80 -8.82 0.43 -19.29
N LEU A 81 -8.36 0.45 -18.03
CA LEU A 81 -9.19 0.01 -16.90
C LEU A 81 -10.42 0.91 -16.70
N HIS A 82 -10.40 2.14 -17.21
CA HIS A 82 -11.53 3.07 -17.13
C HIS A 82 -12.77 2.58 -17.92
N GLU A 83 -12.56 1.79 -18.97
CA GLU A 83 -13.65 1.20 -19.76
C GLU A 83 -14.20 -0.10 -19.14
N MET A 84 -13.55 -0.59 -18.10
CA MET A 84 -13.93 -1.84 -17.41
C MET A 84 -14.73 -1.55 -16.13
N ALA A 85 -15.83 -0.82 -16.25
CA ALA A 85 -16.71 -0.49 -15.11
C ALA A 85 -17.16 -1.73 -14.33
N TRP A 86 -17.34 -2.87 -15.00
CA TRP A 86 -17.69 -4.14 -14.37
C TRP A 86 -16.64 -4.61 -13.36
N LEU A 87 -15.34 -4.33 -13.60
CA LEU A 87 -14.26 -4.70 -12.67
C LEU A 87 -14.36 -3.89 -11.36
N SER A 88 -14.73 -2.62 -11.45
CA SER A 88 -14.98 -1.78 -10.27
C SER A 88 -16.19 -2.28 -9.46
N ILE A 89 -17.25 -2.73 -10.15
CA ILE A 89 -18.41 -3.33 -9.50
C ILE A 89 -18.03 -4.63 -8.81
N LEU A 90 -17.29 -5.50 -9.49
CA LEU A 90 -16.79 -6.75 -8.91
C LEU A 90 -15.92 -6.48 -7.68
N ALA A 91 -14.99 -5.51 -7.76
CA ALA A 91 -14.15 -5.12 -6.63
C ALA A 91 -14.98 -4.60 -5.44
N ALA A 92 -16.02 -3.80 -5.70
CA ALA A 92 -16.93 -3.33 -4.65
C ALA A 92 -17.68 -4.50 -3.98
N VAL A 93 -18.27 -5.40 -4.78
CA VAL A 93 -18.97 -6.59 -4.26
C VAL A 93 -18.04 -7.46 -3.40
N MET A 94 -16.82 -7.72 -3.87
CA MET A 94 -15.82 -8.48 -3.10
C MET A 94 -15.43 -7.76 -1.81
N SER A 95 -15.28 -6.44 -1.84
CA SER A 95 -14.94 -5.64 -0.65
C SER A 95 -16.05 -5.68 0.40
N PHE A 96 -17.30 -5.53 0.00
CA PHE A 96 -18.43 -5.68 0.90
C PHE A 96 -18.56 -7.10 1.45
N SER A 97 -18.32 -8.11 0.62
CA SER A 97 -18.40 -9.52 1.03
C SER A 97 -17.39 -9.84 2.11
N TYR A 98 -16.09 -9.51 1.92
CA TYR A 98 -15.10 -9.81 2.94
C TYR A 98 -15.29 -8.97 4.22
N ALA A 99 -15.74 -7.72 4.10
CA ALA A 99 -16.05 -6.89 5.27
C ALA A 99 -17.21 -7.48 6.08
N THR A 100 -18.28 -7.93 5.40
CA THR A 100 -19.42 -8.57 6.03
C THR A 100 -19.04 -9.88 6.73
N ILE A 101 -18.21 -10.71 6.07
CA ILE A 101 -17.69 -11.96 6.66
C ILE A 101 -16.84 -11.62 7.90
N GLY A 102 -15.97 -10.62 7.83
CA GLY A 102 -15.14 -10.19 8.96
C GLY A 102 -15.98 -9.74 10.16
N VAL A 103 -17.01 -8.92 9.92
CA VAL A 103 -17.95 -8.49 10.96
C VAL A 103 -18.71 -9.68 11.53
N GLY A 104 -19.22 -10.57 10.67
CA GLY A 104 -19.98 -11.76 11.09
C GLY A 104 -19.16 -12.70 11.98
N LEU A 105 -17.91 -12.98 11.57
CA LEU A 105 -16.99 -13.83 12.35
C LEU A 105 -16.60 -13.17 13.69
N SER A 106 -16.35 -11.85 13.70
CA SER A 106 -16.05 -11.11 14.92
C SER A 106 -17.23 -11.11 15.90
N LEU A 107 -18.45 -10.94 15.38
CA LEU A 107 -19.66 -11.00 16.18
C LEU A 107 -19.90 -12.40 16.73
N ALA A 108 -19.75 -13.43 15.92
CA ALA A 108 -19.87 -14.83 16.35
C ALA A 108 -18.87 -15.15 17.47
N GLN A 109 -17.59 -14.72 17.33
CA GLN A 109 -16.57 -14.92 18.35
C GLN A 109 -16.90 -14.16 19.65
N THR A 110 -17.52 -12.98 19.56
CA THR A 110 -17.93 -12.20 20.72
C THR A 110 -19.10 -12.86 21.47
N ILE A 111 -20.04 -13.46 20.75
CA ILE A 111 -21.20 -14.15 21.32
C ILE A 111 -20.79 -15.49 21.97
N THR A 112 -19.88 -16.25 21.34
CA THR A 112 -19.40 -17.54 21.87
C THR A 112 -18.50 -17.37 23.10
N GLY A 113 -18.09 -16.15 23.41
CA GLY A 113 -17.23 -15.81 24.52
C GLY A 113 -15.74 -15.92 24.20
N PRO A 114 -14.90 -15.10 24.85
CA PRO A 114 -13.48 -15.09 24.61
C PRO A 114 -12.83 -16.36 25.15
N THR A 115 -12.10 -17.06 24.29
CA THR A 115 -11.24 -18.19 24.68
C THR A 115 -9.93 -17.75 25.33
N GLY A 116 -9.71 -16.41 25.44
CA GLY A 116 -8.53 -15.81 26.06
C GLY A 116 -8.84 -14.50 26.79
N LYS A 117 -7.90 -14.03 27.59
CA LYS A 117 -8.01 -12.71 28.26
C LYS A 117 -7.84 -11.60 27.23
N THR A 118 -8.93 -10.94 26.87
CA THR A 118 -8.92 -9.77 25.99
C THR A 118 -9.02 -8.49 26.82
N THR A 119 -8.20 -7.47 26.50
CA THR A 119 -8.25 -6.16 27.14
C THR A 119 -8.29 -5.07 26.06
N ILE A 120 -9.02 -3.99 26.30
CA ILE A 120 -9.03 -2.81 25.42
C ILE A 120 -7.62 -2.19 25.32
N GLY A 121 -6.78 -2.36 26.36
CA GLY A 121 -5.39 -1.90 26.38
C GLY A 121 -4.40 -2.77 25.58
N GLY A 122 -4.86 -3.85 24.95
CA GLY A 122 -4.00 -4.79 24.18
C GLY A 122 -3.03 -5.58 25.07
N THR A 123 -1.82 -5.83 24.56
CA THR A 123 -0.77 -6.57 25.26
C THR A 123 -0.40 -5.96 26.62
N GLN A 124 -0.21 -6.80 27.66
CA GLN A 124 0.08 -6.34 29.02
C GLN A 124 1.58 -6.05 29.19
N ILE A 125 1.90 -4.89 29.77
CA ILE A 125 3.27 -4.52 30.12
C ILE A 125 3.77 -5.42 31.25
N GLY A 126 4.98 -5.95 31.11
CA GLY A 126 5.64 -6.79 32.11
C GLY A 126 5.30 -8.28 32.02
N VAL A 127 4.23 -8.67 31.31
CA VAL A 127 3.86 -10.08 31.06
C VAL A 127 4.19 -10.48 29.63
N ASP A 128 3.67 -9.69 28.64
CA ASP A 128 3.84 -10.01 27.23
C ASP A 128 4.95 -9.19 26.56
N VAL A 129 5.06 -7.91 26.96
CA VAL A 129 5.99 -6.94 26.35
C VAL A 129 6.54 -5.96 27.37
N THR A 130 7.71 -5.40 27.07
CA THR A 130 8.28 -4.28 27.83
C THR A 130 7.55 -2.97 27.50
N SER A 131 7.64 -1.96 28.39
CA SER A 131 7.03 -0.64 28.15
C SER A 131 7.51 0.00 26.85
N ALA A 132 8.79 -0.13 26.51
CA ALA A 132 9.33 0.38 25.26
C ALA A 132 8.75 -0.35 24.03
N GLN A 133 8.65 -1.67 24.08
CA GLN A 133 8.04 -2.47 23.00
C GLN A 133 6.57 -2.10 22.78
N LYS A 134 5.80 -1.86 23.86
CA LYS A 134 4.40 -1.44 23.73
C LYS A 134 4.27 -0.09 23.02
N ILE A 135 5.14 0.88 23.33
CA ILE A 135 5.16 2.18 22.64
C ILE A 135 5.43 1.97 21.15
N TRP A 136 6.44 1.16 20.79
CA TRP A 136 6.78 0.89 19.39
C TRP A 136 5.63 0.21 18.65
N LEU A 137 4.99 -0.79 19.22
CA LEU A 137 3.83 -1.47 18.62
C LEU A 137 2.64 -0.53 18.42
N THR A 138 2.40 0.38 19.38
CA THR A 138 1.32 1.38 19.28
C THR A 138 1.60 2.37 18.16
N LEU A 139 2.83 2.88 18.03
CA LEU A 139 3.23 3.77 16.94
C LEU A 139 3.13 3.07 15.58
N GLN A 140 3.53 1.81 15.50
CA GLN A 140 3.38 1.01 14.27
C GLN A 140 1.91 0.81 13.88
N ALA A 141 1.04 0.55 14.85
CA ALA A 141 -0.40 0.45 14.61
C ALA A 141 -0.99 1.77 14.09
N LEU A 142 -0.53 2.93 14.59
CA LEU A 142 -0.91 4.24 14.03
C LEU A 142 -0.47 4.39 12.57
N GLY A 143 0.71 3.89 12.20
CA GLY A 143 1.16 3.87 10.80
C GLY A 143 0.27 3.02 9.92
N ASN A 144 -0.14 1.84 10.38
CA ASN A 144 -1.07 0.97 9.66
C ASN A 144 -2.45 1.61 9.48
N ILE A 145 -2.96 2.31 10.51
CA ILE A 145 -4.21 3.07 10.41
C ILE A 145 -4.06 4.21 9.40
N ALA A 146 -2.96 4.97 9.44
CA ALA A 146 -2.68 6.04 8.49
C ALA A 146 -2.62 5.52 7.05
N PHE A 147 -2.00 4.35 6.83
CA PHE A 147 -1.98 3.67 5.53
C PHE A 147 -3.39 3.30 5.07
N ALA A 148 -4.22 2.73 5.95
CA ALA A 148 -5.60 2.34 5.62
C ALA A 148 -6.45 3.55 5.18
N TYR A 149 -6.26 4.71 5.81
CA TYR A 149 -6.98 5.94 5.43
C TYR A 149 -6.50 6.53 4.09
N SER A 150 -5.22 6.46 3.78
CA SER A 150 -4.67 6.99 2.52
C SER A 150 -5.01 6.13 1.30
N TYR A 151 -5.59 4.97 1.54
CA TYR A 151 -5.71 3.86 0.62
C TYR A 151 -6.81 3.97 -0.45
N SER A 152 -7.83 4.80 -0.26
CA SER A 152 -9.05 4.78 -1.09
C SER A 152 -8.85 5.24 -2.56
N MET A 153 -7.66 5.69 -2.95
CA MET A 153 -7.42 6.36 -4.24
C MET A 153 -6.21 5.83 -5.03
N VAL A 154 -5.60 4.69 -4.66
CA VAL A 154 -4.29 4.32 -5.18
C VAL A 154 -4.33 3.11 -6.09
N TYR A 155 -4.10 3.34 -7.39
CA TYR A 155 -3.86 2.31 -8.39
C TYR A 155 -2.47 2.49 -9.02
N CYS A 156 -1.81 1.41 -9.47
CA CYS A 156 -0.54 1.49 -10.20
C CYS A 156 -0.64 2.25 -11.54
N GLN A 157 -1.85 2.46 -12.04
CA GLN A 157 -2.12 3.16 -13.31
C GLN A 157 -1.48 4.56 -13.41
N PRO A 158 -1.52 5.43 -12.37
CA PRO A 158 -0.84 6.72 -12.43
C PRO A 158 0.67 6.61 -12.66
N ILE A 159 1.31 5.56 -12.11
CA ILE A 159 2.76 5.32 -12.31
C ILE A 159 3.03 4.97 -13.77
N TYR A 160 2.23 4.03 -14.30
CA TYR A 160 2.36 3.61 -15.70
C TYR A 160 2.16 4.79 -16.64
N ALA A 161 1.07 5.53 -16.47
CA ALA A 161 0.75 6.70 -17.30
C ALA A 161 1.81 7.79 -17.22
N ALA A 162 2.38 8.05 -16.05
CA ALA A 162 3.41 9.07 -15.89
C ALA A 162 4.70 8.72 -16.63
N VAL A 163 5.17 7.47 -16.52
CA VAL A 163 6.39 7.01 -17.21
C VAL A 163 6.15 6.90 -18.72
N GLU A 164 4.98 6.41 -19.13
CA GLU A 164 4.60 6.32 -20.55
C GLU A 164 4.53 7.72 -21.19
N SER A 165 3.92 8.69 -20.49
CA SER A 165 3.83 10.09 -20.93
C SER A 165 5.21 10.75 -20.98
N TRP A 166 6.03 10.53 -19.96
CA TRP A 166 7.41 11.06 -19.93
C TRP A 166 8.25 10.49 -21.09
N ALA A 167 8.18 9.19 -21.35
CA ALA A 167 8.91 8.55 -22.42
C ALA A 167 8.44 9.03 -23.80
N ALA A 168 7.14 9.16 -24.02
CA ALA A 168 6.58 9.71 -25.24
C ALA A 168 7.01 11.17 -25.50
N GLY A 169 7.08 11.99 -24.45
CA GLY A 169 7.59 13.36 -24.55
C GLY A 169 9.11 13.45 -24.78
N ARG A 170 9.89 12.48 -24.28
CA ARG A 170 11.36 12.48 -24.39
C ARG A 170 11.85 11.89 -25.72
N TRP A 171 11.12 10.91 -26.28
CA TRP A 171 11.46 10.21 -27.53
C TRP A 171 10.23 10.11 -28.46
N PRO A 172 9.74 11.25 -28.99
CA PRO A 172 8.51 11.28 -29.79
C PRO A 172 8.63 10.54 -31.12
N ASP A 173 9.84 10.44 -31.68
CA ASP A 173 10.12 9.80 -32.96
C ASP A 173 10.50 8.32 -32.87
N SER A 174 10.56 7.76 -31.64
CA SER A 174 10.93 6.35 -31.44
C SER A 174 9.75 5.43 -31.74
N GLU A 175 9.90 4.58 -32.76
CA GLU A 175 8.90 3.54 -33.06
C GLU A 175 8.63 2.62 -31.88
N PHE A 176 9.62 2.33 -31.06
CA PHE A 176 9.49 1.50 -29.85
C PHE A 176 8.55 2.11 -28.82
N VAL A 177 8.58 3.44 -28.69
CA VAL A 177 7.76 4.18 -27.68
C VAL A 177 6.38 4.51 -28.23
N VAL A 178 6.26 4.86 -29.51
CA VAL A 178 5.02 5.44 -30.07
C VAL A 178 4.19 4.43 -30.87
N ARG A 179 4.83 3.43 -31.49
CA ARG A 179 4.16 2.48 -32.38
C ARG A 179 3.17 1.59 -31.63
N GLN A 180 1.92 1.61 -32.09
CA GLN A 180 0.85 0.74 -31.56
C GLN A 180 0.64 -0.44 -32.50
N TYR A 181 0.65 -1.65 -31.97
CA TYR A 181 0.32 -2.87 -32.67
C TYR A 181 -1.10 -3.30 -32.30
N HIS A 182 -1.90 -3.64 -33.30
CA HIS A 182 -3.28 -4.11 -33.13
C HIS A 182 -3.34 -5.59 -33.51
N PRO A 183 -3.02 -6.54 -32.60
CA PRO A 183 -2.97 -7.96 -32.91
C PRO A 183 -4.35 -8.59 -33.13
N PHE A 184 -5.41 -7.99 -32.57
CA PHE A 184 -6.80 -8.44 -32.72
C PHE A 184 -7.70 -7.28 -33.12
N SER A 185 -8.59 -7.52 -34.08
CA SER A 185 -9.55 -6.59 -34.68
C SER A 185 -10.07 -5.49 -33.72
N GLY A 186 -9.43 -4.35 -33.71
CA GLY A 186 -10.00 -3.04 -33.40
C GLY A 186 -9.98 -2.51 -31.96
N LYS A 187 -9.90 -3.31 -30.89
CA LYS A 187 -10.03 -2.79 -29.51
C LYS A 187 -8.76 -2.90 -28.65
N PHE A 188 -7.83 -3.74 -29.02
CA PHE A 188 -6.59 -3.94 -28.26
C PHE A 188 -5.41 -3.31 -28.99
N SER A 189 -4.82 -2.26 -28.39
CA SER A 189 -3.55 -1.70 -28.85
C SER A 189 -2.43 -2.11 -27.91
N LEU A 190 -1.45 -2.84 -28.41
CA LEU A 190 -0.22 -3.18 -27.72
C LEU A 190 0.89 -2.21 -28.15
N ASN A 191 1.60 -1.68 -27.17
CA ASN A 191 2.79 -0.87 -27.37
C ASN A 191 3.98 -1.58 -26.73
N MET A 192 5.09 -1.72 -27.45
CA MET A 192 6.26 -2.48 -26.97
C MET A 192 6.88 -1.84 -25.73
N PHE A 193 6.97 -0.51 -25.68
CA PHE A 193 7.48 0.18 -24.50
C PHE A 193 6.59 -0.09 -23.28
N ARG A 194 5.26 0.01 -23.44
CA ARG A 194 4.28 -0.29 -22.40
C ARG A 194 4.41 -1.71 -21.89
N LEU A 195 4.55 -2.69 -22.79
CA LEU A 195 4.73 -4.09 -22.44
C LEU A 195 5.98 -4.29 -21.57
N VAL A 196 7.12 -3.80 -22.03
CA VAL A 196 8.40 -3.94 -21.32
C VAL A 196 8.40 -3.22 -20.00
N TRP A 197 7.95 -1.94 -19.98
CA TRP A 197 7.94 -1.13 -18.76
C TRP A 197 7.04 -1.73 -17.66
N ARG A 198 5.80 -2.06 -18.01
CA ARG A 198 4.84 -2.62 -17.05
C ARG A 198 5.29 -3.97 -16.51
N THR A 199 5.82 -4.83 -17.39
CA THR A 199 6.38 -6.12 -16.98
C THR A 199 7.60 -5.93 -16.06
N ALA A 200 8.52 -5.05 -16.39
CA ALA A 200 9.68 -4.74 -15.55
C ALA A 200 9.25 -4.22 -14.17
N PHE A 201 8.27 -3.31 -14.13
CA PHE A 201 7.73 -2.80 -12.86
C PHE A 201 7.15 -3.92 -11.98
N VAL A 202 6.35 -4.82 -12.56
CA VAL A 202 5.76 -5.94 -11.82
C VAL A 202 6.84 -6.90 -11.33
N ILE A 203 7.84 -7.22 -12.15
CA ILE A 203 8.95 -8.07 -11.73
C ILE A 203 9.70 -7.44 -10.56
N VAL A 204 10.08 -6.17 -10.65
CA VAL A 204 10.79 -5.47 -9.57
C VAL A 204 9.96 -5.42 -8.29
N SER A 205 8.67 -5.05 -8.38
CA SER A 205 7.79 -5.00 -7.20
C SER A 205 7.58 -6.37 -6.57
N THR A 206 7.50 -7.45 -7.37
CA THR A 206 7.39 -8.82 -6.87
C THR A 206 8.69 -9.28 -6.20
N VAL A 207 9.85 -8.98 -6.78
CA VAL A 207 11.17 -9.29 -6.17
C VAL A 207 11.33 -8.54 -4.85
N LEU A 208 10.94 -7.27 -4.79
CA LEU A 208 10.96 -6.49 -3.53
C LEU A 208 9.98 -7.08 -2.50
N ALA A 209 8.79 -7.51 -2.90
CA ALA A 209 7.83 -8.17 -2.02
C ALA A 209 8.38 -9.47 -1.42
N ILE A 210 9.04 -10.30 -2.23
CA ILE A 210 9.68 -11.55 -1.80
C ILE A 210 10.84 -11.26 -0.84
N SER A 211 11.57 -10.17 -1.07
CA SER A 211 12.72 -9.77 -0.25
C SER A 211 12.32 -9.14 1.08
N LEU A 212 11.09 -8.65 1.22
CA LEU A 212 10.62 -7.87 2.36
C LEU A 212 9.29 -8.43 2.93
N PRO A 213 9.28 -9.64 3.54
CA PRO A 213 8.04 -10.30 3.97
C PRO A 213 7.43 -9.73 5.27
N PHE A 214 7.99 -8.65 5.84
CA PHE A 214 7.50 -8.01 7.07
C PHE A 214 6.41 -6.97 6.75
N PHE A 215 5.26 -7.50 6.41
CA PHE A 215 4.12 -6.73 5.90
C PHE A 215 3.70 -5.55 6.78
N ASN A 216 3.53 -5.78 8.10
CA ASN A 216 3.09 -4.74 9.02
C ASN A 216 4.08 -3.58 9.14
N ASP A 217 5.38 -3.88 9.15
CA ASP A 217 6.43 -2.88 9.27
C ASP A 217 6.49 -1.99 8.02
N ILE A 218 6.33 -2.61 6.85
CA ILE A 218 6.30 -1.89 5.56
C ILE A 218 5.05 -1.02 5.46
N LEU A 219 3.88 -1.54 5.82
CA LEU A 219 2.64 -0.75 5.82
C LEU A 219 2.72 0.44 6.78
N GLY A 220 3.26 0.22 7.98
CA GLY A 220 3.48 1.30 8.94
C GLY A 220 4.40 2.40 8.40
N LEU A 221 5.49 2.01 7.73
CA LEU A 221 6.41 2.94 7.10
C LEU A 221 5.77 3.73 5.96
N LEU A 222 5.03 3.06 5.08
CA LEU A 222 4.32 3.70 3.96
C LEU A 222 3.24 4.65 4.45
N GLY A 223 2.47 4.23 5.45
CA GLY A 223 1.46 5.07 6.09
C GLY A 223 2.08 6.33 6.68
N ALA A 224 3.18 6.18 7.41
CA ALA A 224 3.88 7.32 7.99
C ALA A 224 4.39 8.30 6.91
N LEU A 225 5.12 7.80 5.91
CA LEU A 225 5.71 8.63 4.85
C LEU A 225 4.66 9.37 4.00
N GLY A 226 3.51 8.75 3.77
CA GLY A 226 2.42 9.35 2.98
C GLY A 226 1.51 10.27 3.79
N PHE A 227 1.30 10.00 5.07
CA PHE A 227 0.26 10.65 5.87
C PHE A 227 0.44 12.15 6.00
N TRP A 228 1.55 12.60 6.61
CA TRP A 228 1.74 14.04 6.83
C TRP A 228 1.78 14.84 5.52
N PRO A 229 2.61 14.51 4.51
CA PRO A 229 2.69 15.37 3.34
C PRO A 229 1.40 15.37 2.51
N LEU A 230 0.81 14.21 2.25
CA LEU A 230 -0.34 14.11 1.33
C LEU A 230 -1.68 14.42 1.98
N THR A 231 -1.85 14.08 3.27
CA THR A 231 -3.13 14.21 3.96
C THR A 231 -3.25 15.51 4.76
N VAL A 232 -2.12 16.07 5.23
CA VAL A 232 -2.13 17.25 6.12
C VAL A 232 -1.42 18.43 5.48
N TYR A 233 -0.13 18.31 5.15
CA TYR A 233 0.68 19.42 4.69
C TYR A 233 0.12 20.09 3.43
N PHE A 234 -0.02 19.33 2.33
CA PHE A 234 -0.52 19.92 1.08
C PHE A 234 -1.94 20.48 1.19
N PRO A 235 -2.93 19.81 1.78
CA PRO A 235 -4.26 20.38 1.97
C PRO A 235 -4.24 21.66 2.83
N VAL A 236 -3.47 21.70 3.91
CA VAL A 236 -3.35 22.89 4.78
C VAL A 236 -2.71 24.06 4.03
N GLU A 237 -1.58 23.84 3.35
CA GLU A 237 -0.90 24.90 2.60
C GLU A 237 -1.74 25.40 1.41
N MET A 238 -2.42 24.49 0.70
CA MET A 238 -3.35 24.88 -0.37
C MET A 238 -4.51 25.71 0.17
N TYR A 239 -5.08 25.34 1.32
CA TYR A 239 -6.15 26.10 1.96
C TYR A 239 -5.69 27.49 2.41
N ILE A 240 -4.50 27.60 3.01
CA ILE A 240 -3.89 28.88 3.42
C ILE A 240 -3.68 29.77 2.19
N SER A 241 -3.15 29.21 1.11
CA SER A 241 -2.90 29.93 -0.14
C SER A 241 -4.20 30.39 -0.80
N GLN A 242 -5.21 29.52 -0.91
CA GLN A 242 -6.50 29.82 -1.53
C GLN A 242 -7.29 30.86 -0.76
N SER A 243 -7.29 30.79 0.58
CA SER A 243 -8.01 31.73 1.44
C SER A 243 -7.26 33.04 1.67
N LYS A 244 -6.06 33.21 1.08
CA LYS A 244 -5.20 34.40 1.25
C LYS A 244 -5.03 34.80 2.73
N MET A 245 -4.87 33.81 3.59
CA MET A 245 -4.88 33.97 5.04
C MET A 245 -3.66 34.79 5.49
N LYS A 246 -3.88 35.74 6.39
CA LYS A 246 -2.76 36.55 6.98
C LYS A 246 -1.89 35.62 7.84
N LYS A 247 -0.58 35.67 7.62
CA LYS A 247 0.42 35.01 8.47
C LYS A 247 0.22 35.43 9.93
N TYR A 248 0.40 34.50 10.85
CA TYR A 248 0.25 34.73 12.29
C TYR A 248 -1.18 35.04 12.76
N SER A 249 -2.20 34.90 11.93
CA SER A 249 -3.59 34.91 12.41
C SER A 249 -3.86 33.68 13.28
N GLY A 250 -4.82 33.76 14.21
CA GLY A 250 -5.15 32.63 15.09
C GLY A 250 -5.48 31.34 14.32
N LYS A 251 -6.20 31.45 13.19
CA LYS A 251 -6.49 30.30 12.31
C LYS A 251 -5.24 29.75 11.64
N TRP A 252 -4.36 30.61 11.18
CA TRP A 252 -3.08 30.20 10.58
C TRP A 252 -2.22 29.44 11.60
N VAL A 253 -2.08 29.98 12.82
CA VAL A 253 -1.32 29.34 13.91
C VAL A 253 -1.90 27.98 14.25
N ALA A 254 -3.22 27.85 14.37
CA ALA A 254 -3.87 26.57 14.65
C ALA A 254 -3.60 25.51 13.57
N LEU A 255 -3.67 25.91 12.28
CA LEU A 255 -3.40 24.98 11.16
C LEU A 255 -1.93 24.56 11.11
N GLN A 256 -1.00 25.49 11.35
CA GLN A 256 0.44 25.16 11.38
C GLN A 256 0.80 24.31 12.60
N THR A 257 0.19 24.56 13.75
CA THR A 257 0.38 23.72 14.95
C THR A 257 -0.13 22.30 14.70
N LEU A 258 -1.31 22.16 14.06
CA LEU A 258 -1.85 20.86 13.68
C LEU A 258 -0.89 20.13 12.71
N SER A 259 -0.41 20.83 11.67
CA SER A 259 0.54 20.26 10.70
C SER A 259 1.84 19.81 11.38
N PHE A 260 2.38 20.62 12.29
CA PHE A 260 3.57 20.27 13.05
C PHE A 260 3.36 19.08 13.99
N ALA A 261 2.23 19.02 14.68
CA ALA A 261 1.88 17.86 15.52
C ALA A 261 1.79 16.57 14.70
N CYS A 262 1.12 16.61 13.55
CA CYS A 262 1.05 15.47 12.63
C CYS A 262 2.43 15.09 12.05
N PHE A 263 3.30 16.07 11.78
CA PHE A 263 4.68 15.82 11.38
C PHE A 263 5.46 15.08 12.47
N ALA A 264 5.36 15.51 13.71
CA ALA A 264 6.03 14.85 14.85
C ALA A 264 5.56 13.39 15.00
N VAL A 265 4.26 13.13 14.87
CA VAL A 265 3.70 11.78 14.89
C VAL A 265 4.26 10.96 13.70
N THR A 266 4.30 11.53 12.51
CA THR A 266 4.88 10.89 11.32
C THR A 266 6.33 10.47 11.54
N VAL A 267 7.16 11.35 12.09
CA VAL A 267 8.56 11.03 12.40
C VAL A 267 8.65 9.88 13.42
N ALA A 268 7.87 9.94 14.50
CA ALA A 268 7.86 8.89 15.52
C ALA A 268 7.43 7.52 14.94
N VAL A 269 6.39 7.49 14.11
CA VAL A 269 5.91 6.27 13.43
C VAL A 269 6.95 5.75 12.44
N THR A 270 7.60 6.62 11.70
CA THR A 270 8.69 6.24 10.76
C THR A 270 9.84 5.56 11.49
N VAL A 271 10.29 6.14 12.61
CA VAL A 271 11.35 5.53 13.44
C VAL A 271 10.91 4.18 14.00
N ALA A 272 9.66 4.07 14.48
CA ALA A 272 9.11 2.81 14.97
C ALA A 272 9.08 1.72 13.89
N SER A 273 8.64 2.06 12.69
CA SER A 273 8.58 1.13 11.55
C SER A 273 9.97 0.68 11.11
N ILE A 274 10.96 1.59 11.06
CA ILE A 274 12.35 1.24 10.74
C ILE A 274 12.94 0.29 11.81
N GLN A 275 12.63 0.54 13.08
CA GLN A 275 13.07 -0.34 14.16
C GLN A 275 12.41 -1.72 14.05
N GLY A 276 11.11 -1.80 13.73
CA GLY A 276 10.41 -3.07 13.47
C GLY A 276 11.05 -3.84 12.32
N ILE A 277 11.31 -3.17 11.17
CA ILE A 277 12.00 -3.76 10.02
C ILE A 277 13.38 -4.29 10.42
N THR A 278 14.16 -3.50 11.17
CA THR A 278 15.52 -3.89 11.60
C THR A 278 15.50 -5.13 12.51
N GLN A 279 14.49 -5.22 13.38
CA GLN A 279 14.32 -6.37 14.26
C GLN A 279 13.85 -7.61 13.51
N SER A 280 12.94 -7.44 12.57
CA SER A 280 12.44 -8.51 11.68
C SER A 280 13.56 -9.05 10.79
N LEU A 281 14.46 -8.18 10.29
CA LEU A 281 15.61 -8.56 9.47
C LEU A 281 16.64 -9.44 10.23
N LYS A 282 16.80 -9.27 11.55
CA LYS A 282 17.76 -10.07 12.33
C LYS A 282 17.42 -11.56 12.35
N ASN A 283 16.14 -11.90 12.27
CA ASN A 283 15.65 -13.27 12.32
C ASN A 283 15.25 -13.80 10.93
N TYR A 284 15.49 -13.02 9.88
CA TYR A 284 15.02 -13.30 8.54
C TYR A 284 15.99 -14.17 7.74
N VAL A 285 15.48 -15.24 7.15
CA VAL A 285 16.18 -16.03 6.16
C VAL A 285 15.51 -15.81 4.80
N PRO A 286 16.21 -15.23 3.81
CA PRO A 286 15.63 -14.97 2.48
C PRO A 286 15.03 -16.23 1.85
N PHE A 287 13.88 -16.07 1.22
CA PHE A 287 13.15 -17.12 0.49
C PHE A 287 12.62 -18.32 1.30
N LYS A 288 12.76 -18.32 2.64
CA LYS A 288 12.31 -19.42 3.52
C LYS A 288 11.16 -19.03 4.46
N THR A 289 10.35 -18.07 4.09
CA THR A 289 9.18 -17.69 4.90
C THR A 289 8.11 -18.78 4.80
N LYS A 290 8.05 -19.63 5.82
CA LYS A 290 7.00 -20.65 6.02
C LYS A 290 5.87 -20.01 6.85
N LEU A 291 4.65 -20.08 6.39
CA LEU A 291 3.42 -19.74 7.12
C LEU A 291 2.86 -20.95 7.86
#